data_d42248aa51240d570f757bac214a3818
#
_entry.id   d42248aa51240d570f757bac214a3818
#
_cell.length_a   1.000
_cell.length_b   1.000
_cell.length_c   1.000
_cell.angle_alpha   90.00
_cell.angle_beta   90.00
_cell.angle_gamma   90.00
#
_symmetry.space_group_name_H-M   'P 1'
#
loop_
_entity.id
_entity.type
_entity.pdbx_description
1 polymer ?
#
loop_
_entity_poly.entity_id
_entity_poly.type
_entity_poly.pdbx_seq_one_letter_code
_entity_poly.pdbx_strand_id
1 'polypeptide(L)'
;MIYRMGAEVPGDTVGDEFKGYIFKITGGNDKQGFPMKQGVMHPTRVRLLLADGHSCYRPRRTGERKRKSVRGCIVGMDLSVLALAIVKQGDADIPGVTDTVHPKRLGPKRATKIRRFFGLSKEDDVSLLPRACLYLLFASHCPHVGFG
;
A
#
# COMPACT_ATOMS: atom_id res chain seq x y z
N MET A 1 11.64 1.18 -23.47
CA MET A 1 12.07 0.88 -22.08
C MET A 1 11.18 -0.21 -21.51
N ILE A 2 11.71 -1.20 -20.81
CA ILE A 2 10.92 -2.29 -20.19
C ILE A 2 10.80 -2.01 -18.71
N TYR A 3 9.59 -1.64 -18.29
CA TYR A 3 9.29 -1.41 -16.87
C TYR A 3 8.91 -2.71 -16.16
N ARG A 4 9.23 -2.79 -14.87
CA ARG A 4 8.94 -3.95 -14.01
C ARG A 4 8.53 -3.52 -12.61
N MET A 5 7.93 -4.42 -11.86
CA MET A 5 7.60 -4.17 -10.46
C MET A 5 8.83 -3.72 -9.67
N GLY A 6 8.68 -2.72 -8.82
CA GLY A 6 9.75 -2.11 -8.03
C GLY A 6 10.54 -1.01 -8.75
N ALA A 7 10.35 -0.83 -10.06
CA ALA A 7 10.97 0.28 -10.80
C ALA A 7 10.32 1.61 -10.46
N GLU A 8 11.10 2.66 -10.42
CA GLU A 8 10.65 4.05 -10.31
C GLU A 8 10.49 4.63 -11.71
N VAL A 9 9.40 5.33 -11.92
CA VAL A 9 9.00 5.89 -13.20
C VAL A 9 8.61 7.34 -13.01
N PRO A 10 9.10 8.27 -13.84
CA PRO A 10 8.65 9.65 -13.79
C PRO A 10 7.18 9.73 -14.22
N GLY A 11 6.43 10.62 -13.57
CA GLY A 11 5.00 10.82 -13.81
C GLY A 11 4.68 11.28 -15.24
N ASP A 12 5.60 11.98 -15.88
CA ASP A 12 5.47 12.47 -17.26
C ASP A 12 5.19 11.34 -18.28
N THR A 13 5.62 10.10 -17.97
CA THR A 13 5.33 8.93 -18.83
C THR A 13 3.92 8.39 -18.65
N VAL A 14 3.24 8.75 -17.57
CA VAL A 14 1.86 8.29 -17.27
C VAL A 14 0.83 9.26 -17.82
N GLY A 15 1.11 10.56 -17.70
CA GLY A 15 0.25 11.62 -18.22
C GLY A 15 0.73 12.99 -17.79
N ASP A 16 0.34 14.02 -18.53
CA ASP A 16 0.74 15.41 -18.28
C ASP A 16 0.27 15.94 -16.92
N GLU A 17 -0.80 15.37 -16.38
CA GLU A 17 -1.36 15.68 -15.05
C GLU A 17 -0.41 15.33 -13.91
N PHE A 18 0.51 14.39 -14.14
CA PHE A 18 1.44 13.86 -13.13
C PHE A 18 2.86 14.42 -13.28
N LYS A 19 2.99 15.57 -13.88
CA LYS A 19 4.27 16.22 -14.09
C LYS A 19 4.98 16.48 -12.76
N GLY A 20 6.27 16.13 -12.70
CA GLY A 20 7.10 16.27 -11.48
C GLY A 20 6.92 15.14 -10.45
N TYR A 21 5.94 14.25 -10.60
CA TYR A 21 5.78 13.09 -9.76
C TYR A 21 6.79 11.98 -10.09
N ILE A 22 7.15 11.22 -9.07
CA ILE A 22 7.89 9.96 -9.25
C ILE A 22 7.05 8.85 -8.64
N PHE A 23 6.71 7.86 -9.46
CA PHE A 23 5.92 6.70 -9.07
C PHE A 23 6.79 5.44 -9.00
N LYS A 24 6.51 4.61 -8.01
CA LYS A 24 7.06 3.27 -7.93
C LYS A 24 5.99 2.25 -8.31
N ILE A 25 6.29 1.36 -9.23
CA ILE A 25 5.40 0.28 -9.62
C ILE A 25 5.40 -0.77 -8.51
N THR A 26 4.26 -0.91 -7.81
CA THR A 26 4.12 -1.86 -6.69
C THR A 26 3.46 -3.16 -7.10
N GLY A 27 2.65 -3.15 -8.16
CA GLY A 27 1.97 -4.34 -8.63
C GLY A 27 0.99 -4.04 -9.75
N GLY A 28 0.13 -5.00 -10.02
CA GLY A 28 -0.92 -4.89 -11.01
C GLY A 28 -1.65 -6.20 -11.22
N ASN A 29 -2.70 -6.13 -12.03
CA ASN A 29 -3.50 -7.28 -12.40
C ASN A 29 -3.65 -7.35 -13.92
N ASP A 30 -3.69 -8.57 -14.42
CA ASP A 30 -3.99 -8.86 -15.82
C ASP A 30 -5.47 -8.62 -16.15
N LYS A 31 -5.82 -8.54 -17.42
CA LYS A 31 -7.21 -8.45 -17.92
C LYS A 31 -8.14 -9.54 -17.36
N GLN A 32 -7.58 -10.69 -17.00
CA GLN A 32 -8.30 -11.80 -16.37
C GLN A 32 -8.19 -11.82 -14.83
N GLY A 33 -7.58 -10.79 -14.23
CA GLY A 33 -7.48 -10.64 -12.78
C GLY A 33 -6.28 -11.34 -12.13
N PHE A 34 -5.38 -11.96 -12.87
CA PHE A 34 -4.18 -12.59 -12.29
C PHE A 34 -3.20 -11.53 -11.77
N PRO A 35 -2.73 -11.66 -10.53
CA PRO A 35 -1.82 -10.70 -9.93
C PRO A 35 -0.40 -10.85 -10.49
N MET A 36 0.31 -9.74 -10.56
CA MET A 36 1.74 -9.72 -10.85
C MET A 36 2.53 -10.22 -9.64
N LYS A 37 3.56 -11.03 -9.90
CA LYS A 37 4.45 -11.53 -8.85
C LYS A 37 5.86 -11.02 -9.04
N GLN A 38 6.42 -10.46 -7.97
CA GLN A 38 7.82 -10.00 -7.94
C GLN A 38 8.78 -11.17 -8.12
N GLY A 39 9.85 -10.95 -8.88
CA GLY A 39 10.90 -11.94 -9.13
C GLY A 39 10.64 -12.85 -10.33
N VAL A 40 9.44 -12.86 -10.88
CA VAL A 40 9.11 -13.62 -12.09
C VAL A 40 9.41 -12.78 -13.31
N MET A 41 10.60 -12.93 -13.88
CA MET A 41 11.09 -12.17 -15.03
C MET A 41 10.49 -12.67 -16.35
N HIS A 42 9.17 -12.57 -16.45
CA HIS A 42 8.42 -13.01 -17.62
C HIS A 42 7.34 -11.99 -18.00
N PRO A 43 7.13 -11.72 -19.30
CA PRO A 43 6.10 -10.77 -19.74
C PRO A 43 4.70 -11.36 -19.80
N THR A 44 4.54 -12.68 -19.63
CA THR A 44 3.26 -13.37 -19.69
C THR A 44 2.94 -14.10 -18.39
N ARG A 45 1.83 -14.81 -18.36
CA ARG A 45 1.45 -15.67 -17.23
C ARG A 45 2.30 -16.94 -17.19
N VAL A 46 2.64 -17.33 -15.97
CA VAL A 46 3.32 -18.60 -15.70
C VAL A 46 2.61 -19.35 -14.58
N ARG A 47 2.71 -20.67 -14.57
CA ARG A 47 2.17 -21.50 -13.49
C ARG A 47 3.28 -21.89 -12.53
N LEU A 48 3.16 -21.45 -11.29
CA LEU A 48 4.15 -21.69 -10.25
C LEU A 48 3.57 -22.53 -9.12
N LEU A 49 4.39 -23.41 -8.55
CA LEU A 49 4.07 -24.12 -7.32
C LEU A 49 4.30 -23.17 -6.15
N LEU A 50 3.22 -22.73 -5.52
CA LEU A 50 3.24 -21.79 -4.40
C LEU A 50 3.03 -22.52 -3.08
N ALA A 51 3.81 -22.13 -2.07
CA ALA A 51 3.73 -22.60 -0.71
C ALA A 51 3.45 -21.45 0.25
N ASP A 52 3.42 -21.74 1.53
CA ASP A 52 3.31 -20.70 2.56
C ASP A 52 4.48 -19.72 2.49
N GLY A 53 4.22 -18.45 2.77
CA GLY A 53 5.20 -17.37 2.68
C GLY A 53 5.40 -16.76 1.29
N HIS A 54 4.91 -17.39 0.22
CA HIS A 54 4.93 -16.81 -1.12
C HIS A 54 3.83 -15.75 -1.29
N SER A 55 4.16 -14.64 -1.98
CA SER A 55 3.15 -13.64 -2.38
C SER A 55 2.16 -14.25 -3.38
N CYS A 56 0.95 -13.68 -3.47
CA CYS A 56 -0.14 -14.11 -4.33
C CYS A 56 -0.75 -15.48 -3.97
N TYR A 57 -0.44 -16.02 -2.77
CA TYR A 57 -1.01 -17.28 -2.30
C TYR A 57 -1.22 -17.26 -0.78
N ARG A 58 -2.35 -17.77 -0.35
CA ARG A 58 -2.65 -18.04 1.06
C ARG A 58 -3.12 -19.51 1.20
N PRO A 59 -2.33 -20.36 1.85
CA PRO A 59 -2.72 -21.75 2.09
C PRO A 59 -3.92 -21.79 3.05
N ARG A 60 -4.80 -22.76 2.87
CA ARG A 60 -5.94 -23.01 3.75
C ARG A 60 -5.62 -24.01 4.84
N ARG A 61 -4.59 -24.84 4.64
CA ARG A 61 -4.11 -25.85 5.58
C ARG A 61 -2.58 -25.75 5.73
N THR A 62 -2.07 -26.17 6.87
CA THR A 62 -0.62 -26.22 7.11
C THR A 62 0.06 -27.17 6.12
N GLY A 63 1.14 -26.73 5.49
CA GLY A 63 1.89 -27.51 4.51
C GLY A 63 1.23 -27.64 3.13
N GLU A 64 0.08 -26.98 2.88
CA GLU A 64 -0.57 -27.03 1.57
C GLU A 64 0.25 -26.25 0.53
N ARG A 65 0.40 -26.85 -0.64
CA ARG A 65 1.00 -26.20 -1.81
C ARG A 65 0.04 -26.31 -2.99
N LYS A 66 -0.06 -25.26 -3.78
CA LYS A 66 -0.88 -25.26 -4.99
C LYS A 66 -0.12 -24.65 -6.17
N ARG A 67 -0.30 -25.24 -7.32
CA ARG A 67 0.17 -24.69 -8.60
C ARG A 67 -0.86 -23.69 -9.10
N LYS A 68 -0.49 -22.42 -9.06
CA LYS A 68 -1.35 -21.31 -9.50
C LYS A 68 -0.71 -20.52 -10.63
N SER A 69 -1.55 -19.97 -11.48
CA SER A 69 -1.13 -19.01 -12.51
C SER A 69 -0.91 -17.65 -11.88
N VAL A 70 0.21 -17.03 -12.19
CA VAL A 70 0.55 -15.66 -11.81
C VAL A 70 1.08 -14.91 -13.02
N ARG A 71 0.93 -13.61 -13.03
CA ARG A 71 1.51 -12.75 -14.07
C ARG A 71 2.96 -12.43 -13.69
N GLY A 72 3.85 -12.37 -14.67
CA GLY A 72 5.24 -11.94 -14.46
C GLY A 72 5.34 -10.48 -14.02
N CYS A 73 6.50 -10.10 -13.50
CA CYS A 73 6.76 -8.75 -13.00
C CYS A 73 6.99 -7.69 -14.09
N ILE A 74 7.09 -8.09 -15.34
CA ILE A 74 7.32 -7.18 -16.48
C ILE A 74 5.99 -6.57 -16.91
N VAL A 75 5.94 -5.24 -16.99
CA VAL A 75 4.77 -4.49 -17.46
C VAL A 75 4.55 -4.72 -18.94
N GLY A 76 3.34 -4.97 -19.32
CA GLY A 76 2.96 -5.23 -20.73
C GLY A 76 1.52 -4.81 -21.03
N MET A 77 1.15 -4.94 -22.29
CA MET A 77 -0.17 -4.55 -22.83
C MET A 77 -1.34 -5.39 -22.30
N ASP A 78 -1.04 -6.52 -21.67
CA ASP A 78 -2.03 -7.45 -21.11
C ASP A 78 -2.56 -7.01 -19.74
N LEU A 79 -1.96 -5.99 -19.13
CA LEU A 79 -2.38 -5.48 -17.83
C LEU A 79 -3.67 -4.66 -17.97
N SER A 80 -4.58 -4.88 -17.04
CA SER A 80 -5.80 -4.06 -16.86
C SER A 80 -5.59 -2.96 -15.82
N VAL A 81 -4.92 -3.29 -14.71
CA VAL A 81 -4.68 -2.38 -13.60
C VAL A 81 -3.21 -2.39 -13.25
N LEU A 82 -2.64 -1.22 -13.04
CA LEU A 82 -1.29 -1.02 -12.53
C LEU A 82 -1.36 -0.27 -11.20
N ALA A 83 -0.82 -0.86 -10.15
CA ALA A 83 -0.74 -0.23 -8.83
C ALA A 83 0.56 0.56 -8.71
N LEU A 84 0.44 1.84 -8.44
CA LEU A 84 1.54 2.78 -8.28
C LEU A 84 1.56 3.32 -6.86
N ALA A 85 2.75 3.60 -6.33
CA ALA A 85 2.95 4.33 -5.09
C ALA A 85 3.73 5.61 -5.38
N ILE A 86 3.30 6.72 -4.80
CA ILE A 86 3.98 8.01 -4.93
C ILE A 86 5.26 7.95 -4.09
N VAL A 87 6.42 8.16 -4.73
CA VAL A 87 7.73 8.29 -4.07
C VAL A 87 8.06 9.75 -3.84
N LYS A 88 7.82 10.57 -4.86
CA LYS A 88 7.98 12.02 -4.79
C LYS A 88 6.71 12.68 -5.32
N GLN A 89 6.23 13.69 -4.59
CA GLN A 89 5.10 14.52 -5.01
C GLN A 89 5.58 15.58 -6.00
N GLY A 90 4.75 15.88 -6.98
CA GLY A 90 4.96 16.97 -7.94
C GLY A 90 4.36 18.28 -7.46
N ASP A 91 4.28 19.23 -8.37
CA ASP A 91 3.81 20.59 -8.07
C ASP A 91 2.28 20.70 -8.00
N ALA A 92 1.57 19.86 -8.74
CA ALA A 92 0.10 19.81 -8.76
C ALA A 92 -0.44 18.70 -7.86
N ASP A 93 -1.49 18.98 -7.10
CA ASP A 93 -2.15 17.98 -6.28
C ASP A 93 -3.06 17.06 -7.11
N ILE A 94 -3.06 15.77 -6.75
CA ILE A 94 -3.96 14.77 -7.36
C ILE A 94 -5.25 14.72 -6.53
N PRO A 95 -6.43 15.01 -7.12
CA PRO A 95 -7.69 14.99 -6.40
C PRO A 95 -7.98 13.64 -5.75
N GLY A 96 -8.34 13.65 -4.46
CA GLY A 96 -8.66 12.46 -3.69
C GLY A 96 -7.47 11.58 -3.26
N VAL A 97 -6.23 11.97 -3.59
CA VAL A 97 -5.02 11.21 -3.24
C VAL A 97 -4.06 12.04 -2.41
N THR A 98 -3.68 13.23 -2.89
CA THR A 98 -2.71 14.09 -2.20
C THR A 98 -3.34 15.26 -1.46
N ASP A 99 -4.56 15.64 -1.82
CA ASP A 99 -5.35 16.71 -1.20
C ASP A 99 -6.00 16.29 0.12
N THR A 100 -6.25 14.99 0.32
CA THR A 100 -6.95 14.44 1.49
C THR A 100 -6.08 13.49 2.29
N VAL A 101 -6.02 13.71 3.60
CA VAL A 101 -5.32 12.80 4.53
C VAL A 101 -6.33 11.85 5.14
N HIS A 102 -6.21 10.56 4.82
CA HIS A 102 -7.05 9.51 5.39
C HIS A 102 -6.46 9.00 6.70
N PRO A 103 -7.11 9.23 7.87
CA PRO A 103 -6.63 8.73 9.14
C PRO A 103 -6.74 7.20 9.22
N LYS A 104 -5.90 6.61 10.07
CA LYS A 104 -6.01 5.18 10.38
C LYS A 104 -7.33 4.88 11.08
N ARG A 105 -7.99 3.82 10.65
CA ARG A 105 -9.29 3.40 11.18
C ARG A 105 -9.23 2.88 12.63
N LEU A 106 -8.08 2.36 13.06
CA LEU A 106 -7.87 1.82 14.39
C LEU A 106 -6.68 2.49 15.05
N GLY A 107 -6.88 2.93 16.28
CA GLY A 107 -5.82 3.46 17.14
C GLY A 107 -4.89 2.36 17.69
N PRO A 108 -3.83 2.75 18.42
CA PRO A 108 -2.93 1.82 19.07
C PRO A 108 -3.65 1.03 20.18
N LYS A 109 -3.39 -0.27 20.30
CA LYS A 109 -3.98 -1.15 21.34
C LYS A 109 -3.00 -1.49 22.46
N ARG A 110 -1.70 -1.65 22.14
CA ARG A 110 -0.68 -2.01 23.13
C ARG A 110 -0.37 -0.82 24.04
N ALA A 111 -0.36 -1.02 25.36
CA ALA A 111 -0.10 0.02 26.36
C ALA A 111 1.18 0.83 26.08
N THR A 112 2.29 0.16 25.76
CA THR A 112 3.57 0.82 25.42
C THR A 112 3.45 1.72 24.19
N LYS A 113 2.66 1.32 23.18
CA LYS A 113 2.42 2.15 22.00
C LYS A 113 1.55 3.35 22.33
N ILE A 114 0.56 3.19 23.20
CA ILE A 114 -0.31 4.27 23.69
C ILE A 114 0.51 5.28 24.47
N ARG A 115 1.31 4.84 25.45
CA ARG A 115 2.20 5.72 26.22
C ARG A 115 3.13 6.51 25.31
N ARG A 116 3.78 5.85 24.37
CA ARG A 116 4.67 6.52 23.39
C ARG A 116 3.94 7.54 22.53
N PHE A 117 2.70 7.24 22.14
CA PHE A 117 1.90 8.12 21.30
C PHE A 117 1.46 9.40 22.03
N PHE A 118 1.10 9.27 23.31
CA PHE A 118 0.64 10.39 24.12
C PHE A 118 1.73 11.01 25.00
N GLY A 119 2.98 10.57 24.89
CA GLY A 119 4.09 11.09 25.69
C GLY A 119 3.99 10.79 27.20
N LEU A 120 3.27 9.71 27.56
CA LEU A 120 3.04 9.32 28.96
C LEU A 120 4.26 8.60 29.54
N SER A 121 4.44 8.76 30.88
CA SER A 121 5.48 8.04 31.63
C SER A 121 5.15 6.55 31.78
N LYS A 122 6.10 5.76 32.26
CA LYS A 122 5.90 4.33 32.50
C LYS A 122 4.89 4.05 33.64
N GLU A 123 4.76 4.97 34.55
CA GLU A 123 3.93 4.85 35.78
C GLU A 123 2.47 5.27 35.53
N ASP A 124 2.22 6.01 34.44
CA ASP A 124 0.88 6.47 34.13
C ASP A 124 -0.02 5.30 33.69
N ASP A 125 -1.24 5.31 34.20
CA ASP A 125 -2.23 4.29 33.90
C ASP A 125 -2.94 4.59 32.58
N VAL A 126 -2.72 3.70 31.61
CA VAL A 126 -3.31 3.79 30.27
C VAL A 126 -4.79 3.44 30.24
N SER A 127 -5.30 2.75 31.29
CA SER A 127 -6.71 2.34 31.34
C SER A 127 -7.67 3.50 31.56
N LEU A 128 -7.16 4.59 32.15
CA LEU A 128 -7.92 5.81 32.40
C LEU A 128 -8.18 6.65 31.14
N LEU A 129 -7.47 6.37 30.05
CA LEU A 129 -7.69 7.05 28.78
C LEU A 129 -8.94 6.48 28.08
N PRO A 130 -10.04 7.22 28.00
CA PRO A 130 -11.24 6.73 27.34
C PRO A 130 -10.95 6.46 25.87
N ARG A 131 -11.46 5.34 25.35
CA ARG A 131 -11.33 4.98 23.94
C ARG A 131 -11.77 6.11 22.98
N ALA A 132 -12.68 6.96 23.44
CA ALA A 132 -13.12 8.16 22.72
C ALA A 132 -12.02 9.23 22.60
N CYS A 133 -11.18 9.46 23.61
CA CYS A 133 -10.03 10.37 23.53
C CYS A 133 -8.97 9.85 22.54
N LEU A 134 -8.80 8.55 22.42
CA LEU A 134 -7.95 7.94 21.41
C LEU A 134 -8.42 8.30 19.99
N TYR A 135 -9.73 8.39 19.78
CA TYR A 135 -10.30 8.80 18.48
C TYR A 135 -10.19 10.32 18.24
N LEU A 136 -10.49 11.13 19.25
CA LEU A 136 -10.48 12.60 19.13
C LEU A 136 -9.07 13.18 18.99
N LEU A 137 -8.10 12.66 19.73
CA LEU A 137 -6.69 13.09 19.60
C LEU A 137 -6.03 12.58 18.33
N PHE A 138 -6.49 11.45 17.78
CA PHE A 138 -6.05 11.00 16.46
C PHE A 138 -6.57 11.91 15.35
N ALA A 139 -7.75 12.50 15.51
CA ALA A 139 -8.33 13.48 14.60
C ALA A 139 -7.69 14.88 14.74
N SER A 140 -7.26 15.26 15.95
CA SER A 140 -6.65 16.58 16.21
C SER A 140 -5.15 16.67 15.90
N HIS A 141 -4.46 15.54 15.73
CA HIS A 141 -3.06 15.50 15.27
C HIS A 141 -2.93 15.33 13.74
N CYS A 142 -4.05 15.28 13.01
CA CYS A 142 -4.08 15.57 11.59
C CYS A 142 -4.31 17.09 11.43
N PRO A 143 -3.31 17.88 11.02
CA PRO A 143 -3.54 19.27 10.65
C PRO A 143 -4.37 19.27 9.36
N HIS A 144 -5.58 19.76 9.44
CA HIS A 144 -6.62 19.84 8.44
C HIS A 144 -7.70 18.74 8.46
N VAL A 145 -8.59 18.84 9.45
CA VAL A 145 -10.00 18.56 9.22
C VAL A 145 -10.77 19.72 9.84
N GLY A 146 -11.04 20.74 9.04
CA GLY A 146 -12.03 21.75 9.36
C GLY A 146 -13.39 21.07 9.39
N PHE A 147 -14.02 21.03 10.57
CA PHE A 147 -15.45 20.79 10.66
C PHE A 147 -16.15 22.07 10.19
N GLY A 148 -16.76 22.00 8.99
CA GLY A 148 -17.84 22.88 8.56
C GLY A 148 -19.16 22.14 8.71
#